data_4fad6d08800d6c9ca4cdb60bc7277c28
#
_entry.id   4fad6d08800d6c9ca4cdb60bc7277c28
#
_cell.length_a   1.000
_cell.length_b   1.000
_cell.length_c   1.000
_cell.angle_alpha   90.00
_cell.angle_beta   90.00
_cell.angle_gamma   90.00
#
_symmetry.space_group_name_H-M   'P 1'
#
loop_
_entity.id
_entity.type
_entity.pdbx_description
1 polymer ?
#
loop_
_entity_poly.entity_id
_entity_poly.type
_entity_poly.pdbx_seq_one_letter_code
_entity_poly.pdbx_strand_id
1 'polypeptide(L)'
;MSVQLDPQKREIRALLPVTGELAGKHVLEVGCGDGRLTWRYARRAASVVGIDPNPDKIARAISMTPTDFHGQLDLRVSDLETFALTWSKERPGVQFDLVLLSWSL
;
A
#
# COMPACT_ATOMS: atom_id res chain seq x y z
N MET A 1 9.53 -14.14 -0.17
CA MET A 1 9.96 -12.84 -0.70
C MET A 1 10.35 -11.93 0.44
N SER A 2 11.41 -11.21 0.28
CA SER A 2 11.85 -10.25 1.29
C SER A 2 11.49 -8.84 0.86
N VAL A 3 11.18 -8.01 1.85
CA VAL A 3 10.94 -6.59 1.64
C VAL A 3 12.25 -5.87 1.95
N GLN A 4 12.67 -5.03 1.03
CA GLN A 4 13.89 -4.26 1.21
C GLN A 4 13.54 -2.86 1.67
N LEU A 5 14.29 -2.39 2.65
CA LEU A 5 14.15 -1.03 3.17
C LEU A 5 15.25 -0.18 2.60
N ASP A 6 14.85 0.89 1.94
CA ASP A 6 15.81 1.82 1.36
C ASP A 6 15.26 3.23 1.49
N PRO A 7 15.64 3.96 2.54
CA PRO A 7 15.08 5.30 2.77
C PRO A 7 15.47 6.32 1.73
N GLN A 8 16.52 6.08 0.95
CA GLN A 8 16.96 7.02 -0.06
C GLN A 8 16.37 6.72 -1.43
N LYS A 9 16.06 5.48 -1.67
CA LYS A 9 15.44 5.06 -2.91
C LYS A 9 13.97 4.80 -2.67
N ARG A 10 13.22 4.60 -3.70
CA ARG A 10 11.84 4.23 -3.54
C ARG A 10 11.76 2.72 -3.41
N GLU A 11 11.01 2.25 -2.44
CA GLU A 11 10.78 0.82 -2.31
C GLU A 11 10.17 0.25 -3.57
N ILE A 12 9.51 1.10 -4.34
CA ILE A 12 9.01 0.70 -5.65
C ILE A 12 10.12 0.16 -6.55
N ARG A 13 11.36 0.64 -6.35
CA ARG A 13 12.47 0.12 -7.14
C ARG A 13 12.79 -1.30 -6.77
N ALA A 14 12.72 -1.63 -5.49
CA ALA A 14 12.89 -3.01 -5.05
C ALA A 14 11.73 -3.87 -5.52
N LEU A 15 10.56 -3.28 -5.62
CA LEU A 15 9.38 -4.00 -6.08
C LEU A 15 9.39 -4.26 -7.58
N LEU A 16 9.93 -3.33 -8.37
CA LEU A 16 9.89 -3.43 -9.82
C LEU A 16 10.45 -4.74 -10.37
N PRO A 17 11.56 -5.27 -9.86
CA PRO A 17 12.07 -6.54 -10.36
C PRO A 17 11.11 -7.71 -10.16
N VAL A 18 10.17 -7.58 -9.25
CA VAL A 18 9.21 -8.63 -8.95
C VAL A 18 7.81 -8.26 -9.40
N THR A 19 7.68 -7.28 -10.28
CA THR A 19 6.36 -6.80 -10.68
C THR A 19 5.53 -7.88 -11.35
N GLY A 20 6.16 -8.82 -12.05
CA GLY A 20 5.45 -9.93 -12.65
C GLY A 20 4.76 -10.82 -11.63
N GLU A 21 5.17 -10.73 -10.37
CA GLU A 21 4.61 -11.53 -9.30
C GLU A 21 3.48 -10.82 -8.55
N LEU A 22 3.13 -9.60 -8.94
CA LEU A 22 2.07 -8.87 -8.26
C LEU A 22 0.68 -9.36 -8.63
N ALA A 23 0.54 -10.00 -9.76
CA ALA A 23 -0.76 -10.50 -10.21
C ALA A 23 -1.32 -11.45 -9.16
N GLY A 24 -2.53 -11.17 -8.71
CA GLY A 24 -3.19 -11.97 -7.68
C GLY A 24 -2.70 -11.75 -6.26
N LYS A 25 -1.80 -10.79 -6.05
CA LYS A 25 -1.24 -10.54 -4.73
C LYS A 25 -2.01 -9.46 -3.98
N HIS A 26 -2.05 -9.61 -2.67
CA HIS A 26 -2.61 -8.60 -1.77
C HIS A 26 -1.47 -7.86 -1.10
N VAL A 27 -1.42 -6.55 -1.31
CA VAL A 27 -0.30 -5.70 -0.91
C VAL A 27 -0.70 -4.73 0.18
N LEU A 28 0.15 -4.57 1.17
CA LEU A 28 0.04 -3.50 2.16
C LEU A 28 1.19 -2.53 1.94
N GLU A 29 0.85 -1.28 1.69
CA GLU A 29 1.85 -0.22 1.60
C GLU A 29 1.80 0.65 2.85
N VAL A 30 2.91 0.72 3.58
CA VAL A 30 3.04 1.52 4.79
C VAL A 30 3.74 2.82 4.43
N GLY A 31 3.11 3.94 4.76
CA GLY A 31 3.63 5.26 4.41
C GLY A 31 3.30 5.67 2.99
N CYS A 32 2.09 5.36 2.52
CA CYS A 32 1.72 5.58 1.12
C CYS A 32 1.59 7.07 0.75
N GLY A 33 1.45 7.95 1.73
CA GLY A 33 1.33 9.37 1.47
C GLY A 33 0.14 9.70 0.59
N ASP A 34 0.37 10.49 -0.44
CA ASP A 34 -0.69 10.92 -1.36
C ASP A 34 -0.95 9.91 -2.49
N GLY A 35 -0.34 8.74 -2.42
CA GLY A 35 -0.66 7.66 -3.35
C GLY A 35 0.14 7.66 -4.65
N ARG A 36 1.08 8.58 -4.84
CA ARG A 36 1.78 8.67 -6.12
C ARG A 36 2.50 7.40 -6.51
N LEU A 37 3.14 6.74 -5.56
CA LEU A 37 3.81 5.47 -5.85
C LEU A 37 2.82 4.34 -5.94
N THR A 38 1.78 4.38 -5.10
CA THR A 38 0.76 3.35 -5.06
C THR A 38 0.15 3.12 -6.44
N TRP A 39 -0.20 4.19 -7.12
CA TRP A 39 -0.86 4.08 -8.42
C TRP A 39 0.01 3.44 -9.50
N ARG A 40 1.33 3.47 -9.33
CA ARG A 40 2.23 2.90 -10.33
C ARG A 40 2.12 1.40 -10.44
N TYR A 41 1.76 0.74 -9.33
CA TYR A 41 1.74 -0.72 -9.32
C TYR A 41 0.38 -1.31 -8.97
N ALA A 42 -0.53 -0.51 -8.42
CA ALA A 42 -1.77 -1.04 -7.84
C ALA A 42 -2.62 -1.83 -8.84
N ARG A 43 -2.58 -1.43 -10.10
CA ARG A 43 -3.37 -2.13 -11.12
C ARG A 43 -2.93 -3.59 -11.32
N ARG A 44 -1.68 -3.89 -10.98
CA ARG A 44 -1.13 -5.24 -11.17
C ARG A 44 -1.48 -6.16 -10.01
N ALA A 45 -1.79 -5.59 -8.86
CA ALA A 45 -2.09 -6.37 -7.67
C ALA A 45 -3.56 -6.75 -7.63
N ALA A 46 -3.89 -7.78 -6.88
CA ALA A 46 -5.28 -8.13 -6.63
C ALA A 46 -5.94 -7.08 -5.76
N SER A 47 -5.23 -6.60 -4.74
CA SER A 47 -5.71 -5.53 -3.90
C SER A 47 -4.52 -4.83 -3.24
N VAL A 48 -4.73 -3.56 -2.90
CA VAL A 48 -3.73 -2.78 -2.18
C VAL A 48 -4.41 -2.05 -1.04
N VAL A 49 -3.85 -2.18 0.15
CA VAL A 49 -4.22 -1.34 1.28
C VAL A 49 -3.05 -0.41 1.54
N GLY A 50 -3.30 0.89 1.49
CA GLY A 50 -2.28 1.89 1.78
C GLY A 50 -2.62 2.59 3.08
N ILE A 51 -1.63 2.76 3.95
CA ILE A 51 -1.82 3.49 5.21
C ILE A 51 -0.78 4.58 5.35
N ASP A 52 -1.20 5.67 5.98
CA ASP A 52 -0.32 6.78 6.31
C ASP A 52 -0.94 7.52 7.48
N PRO A 53 -0.13 7.97 8.46
CA PRO A 53 -0.69 8.70 9.60
C PRO A 53 -1.18 10.11 9.28
N ASN A 54 -0.85 10.64 8.11
CA ASN A 54 -1.21 12.01 7.75
C ASN A 54 -2.57 12.03 7.06
N PRO A 55 -3.61 12.58 7.73
CA PRO A 55 -4.96 12.58 7.17
C PRO A 55 -5.09 13.43 5.90
N ASP A 56 -4.32 14.50 5.79
CA ASP A 56 -4.40 15.36 4.61
C ASP A 56 -3.87 14.64 3.37
N LYS A 57 -2.80 13.87 3.53
CA LYS A 57 -2.24 13.11 2.41
C LYS A 57 -3.21 12.01 1.98
N ILE A 58 -3.80 11.31 2.94
CA ILE A 58 -4.75 10.26 2.62
C ILE A 58 -5.99 10.85 1.94
N ALA A 59 -6.49 11.98 2.43
CA ALA A 59 -7.64 12.64 1.80
C ALA A 59 -7.33 12.98 0.35
N ARG A 60 -6.13 13.51 0.09
CA ARG A 60 -5.70 13.82 -1.26
C ARG A 60 -5.61 12.57 -2.12
N ALA A 61 -5.02 11.51 -1.57
CA ALA A 61 -4.89 10.26 -2.29
C ALA A 61 -6.25 9.70 -2.71
N ILE A 62 -7.20 9.73 -1.78
CA ILE A 62 -8.56 9.26 -2.07
C ILE A 62 -9.20 10.10 -3.16
N SER A 63 -9.08 11.42 -3.06
CA SER A 63 -9.73 12.33 -4.02
C SER A 63 -9.16 12.17 -5.42
N MET A 64 -7.91 11.76 -5.54
CA MET A 64 -7.23 11.62 -6.83
C MET A 64 -7.21 10.21 -7.36
N THR A 65 -7.77 9.26 -6.62
CA THR A 65 -7.81 7.87 -7.06
C THR A 65 -8.73 7.73 -8.26
N PRO A 66 -8.24 7.18 -9.38
CA PRO A 66 -9.10 6.92 -10.54
C PRO A 66 -10.23 5.96 -10.19
N THR A 67 -11.37 6.16 -10.86
CA THR A 67 -12.55 5.35 -10.57
C THR A 67 -12.37 3.87 -10.87
N ASP A 68 -11.49 3.52 -11.79
CA ASP A 68 -11.24 2.12 -12.11
C ASP A 68 -10.43 1.38 -11.05
N PHE A 69 -10.04 2.07 -9.97
CA PHE A 69 -9.43 1.41 -8.81
C PHE A 69 -10.46 0.99 -7.74
N HIS A 70 -11.73 1.25 -7.96
CA HIS A 70 -12.75 0.92 -6.97
C HIS A 70 -12.73 -0.56 -6.63
N GLY A 71 -12.74 -0.86 -5.33
CA GLY A 71 -12.72 -2.24 -4.84
C GLY A 71 -11.33 -2.85 -4.80
N GLN A 72 -10.35 -2.21 -5.39
CA GLN A 72 -8.99 -2.72 -5.46
C GLN A 72 -8.04 -1.97 -4.53
N LEU A 73 -8.36 -0.74 -4.20
CA LEU A 73 -7.49 0.14 -3.41
C LEU A 73 -8.24 0.65 -2.18
N ASP A 74 -7.65 0.44 -1.01
CA ASP A 74 -8.21 0.87 0.27
C ASP A 74 -7.17 1.73 0.96
N LEU A 75 -7.45 3.02 1.11
CA LEU A 75 -6.52 3.98 1.70
C LEU A 75 -7.03 4.40 3.06
N ARG A 76 -6.17 4.31 4.08
CA ARG A 76 -6.57 4.58 5.46
C ARG A 76 -5.58 5.47 6.19
N VAL A 77 -6.11 6.33 7.04
CA VAL A 77 -5.30 7.09 7.98
C VAL A 77 -4.98 6.18 9.16
N SER A 78 -3.74 5.75 9.27
CA SER A 78 -3.35 4.87 10.36
C SER A 78 -1.84 4.74 10.43
N ASP A 79 -1.32 4.48 11.61
CA ASP A 79 0.03 3.95 11.76
C ASP A 79 -0.04 2.42 11.65
N LEU A 80 1.13 1.81 11.56
CA LEU A 80 1.19 0.36 11.36
C LEU A 80 0.64 -0.42 12.55
N GLU A 81 0.94 0.00 13.77
CA GLU A 81 0.49 -0.73 14.94
C GLU A 81 -1.03 -0.74 15.06
N THR A 82 -1.62 0.44 14.90
CA THR A 82 -3.08 0.57 14.95
C THR A 82 -3.73 -0.23 13.83
N PHE A 83 -3.15 -0.14 12.64
CA PHE A 83 -3.67 -0.87 11.49
C PHE A 83 -3.65 -2.38 11.75
N ALA A 84 -2.55 -2.90 12.28
CA ALA A 84 -2.42 -4.33 12.51
C ALA A 84 -3.51 -4.83 13.48
N LEU A 85 -3.75 -4.08 14.55
CA LEU A 85 -4.79 -4.44 15.49
C LEU A 85 -6.18 -4.40 14.87
N THR A 86 -6.46 -3.35 14.14
CA THR A 86 -7.76 -3.17 13.50
C THR A 86 -8.02 -4.24 12.45
N TRP A 87 -7.02 -4.47 11.61
CA TRP A 87 -7.16 -5.42 10.50
C TRP A 87 -7.41 -6.84 10.99
N SER A 88 -6.72 -7.26 12.03
CA SER A 88 -6.90 -8.61 12.54
C SER A 88 -8.30 -8.84 13.10
N LYS A 89 -8.95 -7.78 13.56
CA LYS A 89 -10.34 -7.86 14.04
C LYS A 89 -11.33 -7.83 12.89
N GLU A 90 -11.07 -6.99 11.88
CA GLU A 90 -11.98 -6.86 10.75
C GLU A 90 -11.93 -8.07 9.83
N ARG A 91 -10.72 -8.58 9.62
CA ARG A 91 -10.49 -9.65 8.66
C ARG A 91 -9.57 -10.72 9.22
N PRO A 92 -10.07 -11.50 10.19
CA PRO A 92 -9.25 -12.54 10.80
C PRO A 92 -8.76 -13.54 9.75
N GLY A 93 -7.49 -13.86 9.80
CA GLY A 93 -6.91 -14.85 8.90
C GLY A 93 -6.54 -14.33 7.52
N VAL A 94 -6.91 -13.09 7.18
CA VAL A 94 -6.53 -12.50 5.90
C VAL A 94 -5.13 -11.88 6.05
N GLN A 95 -4.21 -12.31 5.22
CA GLN A 95 -2.83 -11.87 5.26
C GLN A 95 -2.45 -11.19 3.96
N PHE A 96 -1.41 -10.36 4.05
CA PHE A 96 -0.85 -9.72 2.87
C PHE A 96 0.28 -10.58 2.32
N ASP A 97 0.35 -10.65 1.01
CA ASP A 97 1.42 -11.37 0.33
C ASP A 97 2.70 -10.56 0.27
N LEU A 98 2.57 -9.24 0.31
CA LEU A 98 3.70 -8.33 0.21
C LEU A 98 3.44 -7.10 1.07
N VAL A 99 4.43 -6.71 1.85
CA VAL A 99 4.39 -5.45 2.60
C VAL A 99 5.47 -4.53 2.03
N LEU A 100 5.04 -3.38 1.56
CA LEU A 100 5.92 -2.38 0.98
C LEU A 100 6.05 -1.21 1.94
N LEU A 101 7.28 -0.88 2.30
CA LEU A 101 7.53 0.26 3.16
C LEU A 101 7.96 1.43 2.29
N SER A 102 7.15 2.45 2.29
CA SER A 102 7.34 3.61 1.43
C SER A 102 7.49 4.84 2.33
N TRP A 103 8.57 5.54 2.18
CA TRP A 103 8.76 6.76 2.96
C TRP A 103 8.55 7.96 2.06
N SER A 104 7.66 8.85 2.48
CA SER A 104 7.57 10.13 1.83
C SER A 104 8.56 11.05 2.52
N LEU A 105 9.61 11.32 1.83
CA LEU A 105 10.63 12.24 2.31
C LEU A 105 10.36 13.65 1.82
#